data_5abc441f2771872f6831a89e6e33358e
#
_entry.id   5abc441f2771872f6831a89e6e33358e
#
_cell.length_a   1.000
_cell.length_b   1.000
_cell.length_c   1.000
_cell.angle_alpha   90.00
_cell.angle_beta   90.00
_cell.angle_gamma   90.00
#
_symmetry.space_group_name_H-M   'P 1'
#
loop_
_entity.id
_entity.type
_entity.pdbx_description
1 polymer ?
#
loop_
_entity_poly.entity_id
_entity_poly.type
_entity_poly.pdbx_seq_one_letter_code
_entity_poly.pdbx_strand_id
1 'polypeptide(L)'
;MIMSKIIEPKPQKQMATKIYNRKEYRLPGREDWATIQTLLPYLWPKNEIDVKARVLAALLCLGISKLATVLVPVFYKEAVDLISTDVNFLLTSLIWILIAYGTVRVAQQGFAELREFFFARVGQRAIRKVALKTFRHLHALSLRFHLDRQTGGLSRAIERGIKGIEFLLNFMLFNIIPTIMEICLVCGILWVVFDFWYALIIFATVSIYIMFTFSVTEWRMKFRRRMNEMDSRANTRAIDSLLNYETVKYFNNERHEAVRFDRALRRYEDASVLSKTTLSLVNIGQGFIIAFGLTAVMALAGWQIEEGEMTVGGFVMVNTYLLQLFIPLNFLGFVYREIRQSLTDMEAMFKLLDEELEVLDPCDSNFLSVQNGEIIFDDVRFGYDSKREILRGISFKVESGKKVAIVGASGAGKSTIARLLFRFYDVTAGSIKIDKQDIRQVSQDSLR
;
A
#
# COMPACT_ATOMS: atom_id res chain seq x y z
N MET A 1 30.10 -37.73 -43.17
CA MET A 1 30.20 -38.00 -41.72
C MET A 1 30.82 -36.77 -41.07
N ILE A 2 30.00 -35.75 -40.78
CA ILE A 2 30.42 -34.57 -40.05
C ILE A 2 29.27 -34.27 -39.05
N MET A 3 29.53 -34.57 -37.77
CA MET A 3 28.63 -34.29 -36.66
C MET A 3 28.59 -32.78 -36.39
N SER A 4 27.45 -32.16 -36.60
CA SER A 4 27.17 -30.82 -36.13
C SER A 4 26.83 -30.83 -34.62
N LYS A 5 27.72 -30.24 -33.82
CA LYS A 5 27.47 -29.96 -32.42
C LYS A 5 26.30 -28.94 -32.30
N ILE A 6 25.18 -29.40 -31.78
CA ILE A 6 24.08 -28.54 -31.37
C ILE A 6 24.53 -27.82 -30.09
N ILE A 7 24.67 -26.51 -30.17
CA ILE A 7 24.90 -25.64 -29.01
C ILE A 7 23.56 -25.42 -28.32
N GLU A 8 23.36 -26.02 -27.17
CA GLU A 8 22.20 -25.73 -26.29
C GLU A 8 22.27 -24.29 -25.80
N PRO A 9 21.19 -23.50 -25.91
CA PRO A 9 21.15 -22.19 -25.32
C PRO A 9 21.00 -22.28 -23.79
N LYS A 10 21.96 -21.71 -23.06
CA LYS A 10 21.92 -21.60 -21.61
C LYS A 10 20.62 -20.90 -21.15
N PRO A 11 19.95 -21.38 -20.10
CA PRO A 11 18.69 -20.83 -19.66
C PRO A 11 18.88 -19.47 -18.99
N GLN A 12 18.49 -18.39 -19.65
CA GLN A 12 18.35 -17.02 -19.09
C GLN A 12 17.25 -16.86 -18.01
N LYS A 13 16.57 -17.96 -17.63
CA LYS A 13 15.43 -17.94 -16.69
C LYS A 13 15.78 -17.96 -15.20
N GLN A 14 17.06 -18.03 -14.81
CA GLN A 14 17.39 -18.17 -13.38
C GLN A 14 17.63 -16.87 -12.62
N MET A 15 17.79 -15.72 -13.28
CA MET A 15 18.02 -14.44 -12.55
C MET A 15 16.72 -13.74 -12.10
N ALA A 16 15.63 -13.87 -12.85
CA ALA A 16 14.35 -13.24 -12.47
C ALA A 16 13.65 -13.93 -11.29
N THR A 17 13.94 -15.20 -11.02
CA THR A 17 13.30 -15.99 -9.96
C THR A 17 13.97 -15.82 -8.59
N LYS A 18 15.21 -15.31 -8.54
CA LYS A 18 15.96 -15.14 -7.28
C LYS A 18 15.58 -13.92 -6.46
N ILE A 19 14.92 -12.93 -7.03
CA ILE A 19 14.52 -11.70 -6.31
C ILE A 19 13.16 -11.86 -5.60
N TYR A 20 12.36 -12.87 -6.00
CA TYR A 20 11.01 -13.09 -5.44
C TYR A 20 10.93 -14.14 -4.32
N ASN A 21 12.02 -14.86 -4.01
CA ASN A 21 12.06 -15.89 -2.97
C ASN A 21 12.90 -15.46 -1.78
N ARG A 22 12.22 -15.16 -0.71
CA ARG A 22 12.56 -14.95 0.71
C ARG A 22 12.35 -13.52 1.20
N LYS A 23 11.10 -13.16 1.48
CA LYS A 23 10.83 -12.39 2.70
C LYS A 23 9.89 -13.25 3.55
N GLU A 24 10.46 -13.84 4.60
CA GLU A 24 9.74 -14.40 5.73
C GLU A 24 8.79 -13.33 6.27
N TYR A 25 7.55 -13.74 6.58
CA TYR A 25 6.59 -12.87 7.24
C TYR A 25 7.11 -12.61 8.66
N ARG A 26 7.78 -11.49 8.84
CA ARG A 26 8.05 -10.92 10.16
C ARG A 26 6.83 -10.09 10.58
N LEU A 27 6.51 -10.09 11.88
CA LEU A 27 5.64 -9.07 12.49
C LEU A 27 6.10 -7.68 12.05
N PRO A 28 5.23 -6.63 12.02
CA PRO A 28 5.62 -5.28 11.66
C PRO A 28 6.92 -4.93 12.35
N GLY A 29 7.99 -4.84 11.57
CA GLY A 29 9.33 -4.63 12.07
C GLY A 29 9.65 -3.14 12.15
N ARG A 30 10.86 -2.84 12.63
CA ARG A 30 11.38 -1.47 12.72
C ARG A 30 11.37 -0.73 11.36
N GLU A 31 11.47 -1.49 10.26
CA GLU A 31 11.42 -0.98 8.87
C GLU A 31 10.00 -0.55 8.45
N ASP A 32 8.97 -1.30 8.87
CA ASP A 32 7.57 -0.97 8.56
C ASP A 32 7.14 0.33 9.25
N TRP A 33 7.61 0.54 10.50
CA TRP A 33 7.37 1.77 11.25
C TRP A 33 8.09 2.97 10.63
N ALA A 34 9.32 2.78 10.15
CA ALA A 34 10.04 3.82 9.41
C ALA A 34 9.29 4.24 8.14
N THR A 35 8.69 3.28 7.41
CA THR A 35 7.88 3.58 6.23
C THR A 35 6.65 4.42 6.56
N ILE A 36 5.99 4.17 7.70
CA ILE A 36 4.85 4.98 8.16
C ILE A 36 5.34 6.39 8.56
N GLN A 37 6.48 6.49 9.25
CA GLN A 37 7.04 7.79 9.65
C GLN A 37 7.37 8.69 8.45
N THR A 38 7.73 8.13 7.29
CA THR A 38 7.98 8.93 6.08
C THR A 38 6.72 9.62 5.55
N LEU A 39 5.51 9.18 5.93
CA LEU A 39 4.24 9.82 5.56
C LEU A 39 3.84 10.97 6.49
N LEU A 40 4.28 10.95 7.75
CA LEU A 40 3.90 11.97 8.74
C LEU A 40 4.14 13.42 8.30
N PRO A 41 5.27 13.78 7.65
CA PRO A 41 5.50 15.14 7.17
C PRO A 41 4.50 15.59 6.10
N TYR A 42 3.87 14.65 5.36
CA TYR A 42 2.86 14.96 4.34
C TYR A 42 1.47 15.16 4.95
N LEU A 43 1.18 14.50 6.08
CA LEU A 43 -0.06 14.67 6.83
C LEU A 43 -0.02 15.91 7.75
N TRP A 44 1.16 16.25 8.29
CA TRP A 44 1.37 17.39 9.19
C TRP A 44 2.48 18.32 8.68
N PRO A 45 2.27 19.01 7.56
CA PRO A 45 3.28 19.88 6.97
C PRO A 45 3.53 21.12 7.84
N LYS A 46 4.80 21.55 7.96
CA LYS A 46 5.17 22.67 8.85
C LYS A 46 4.50 23.99 8.46
N ASN A 47 4.33 24.28 7.19
CA ASN A 47 3.95 25.60 6.66
C ASN A 47 2.50 25.68 6.10
N GLU A 48 1.64 24.67 6.32
CA GLU A 48 0.29 24.63 5.73
C GLU A 48 -0.76 24.57 6.83
N ILE A 49 -1.23 25.73 7.28
CA ILE A 49 -2.23 25.87 8.37
C ILE A 49 -3.57 25.23 7.97
N ASP A 50 -3.99 25.38 6.70
CA ASP A 50 -5.24 24.77 6.19
C ASP A 50 -5.25 23.24 6.34
N VAL A 51 -4.15 22.56 6.05
CA VAL A 51 -4.04 21.10 6.22
C VAL A 51 -4.13 20.70 7.68
N LYS A 52 -3.40 21.42 8.55
CA LYS A 52 -3.45 21.16 10.00
C LYS A 52 -4.84 21.37 10.59
N ALA A 53 -5.52 22.46 10.20
CA ALA A 53 -6.89 22.74 10.64
C ALA A 53 -7.86 21.62 10.22
N ARG A 54 -7.73 21.08 8.99
CA ARG A 54 -8.55 19.96 8.52
C ARG A 54 -8.26 18.66 9.25
N VAL A 55 -7.00 18.36 9.55
CA VAL A 55 -6.63 17.17 10.34
C VAL A 55 -7.22 17.29 11.75
N LEU A 56 -7.10 18.46 12.39
CA LEU A 56 -7.69 18.69 13.72
C LEU A 56 -9.22 18.58 13.68
N ALA A 57 -9.88 19.18 12.68
CA ALA A 57 -11.32 19.05 12.49
C ALA A 57 -11.75 17.59 12.30
N ALA A 58 -11.00 16.82 11.49
CA ALA A 58 -11.26 15.39 11.29
C ALA A 58 -11.11 14.60 12.61
N LEU A 59 -10.09 14.87 13.41
CA LEU A 59 -9.88 14.23 14.72
C LEU A 59 -10.97 14.61 15.72
N LEU A 60 -11.42 15.86 15.74
CA LEU A 60 -12.55 16.30 16.58
C LEU A 60 -13.85 15.60 16.16
N CYS A 61 -14.15 15.56 14.85
CA CYS A 61 -15.31 14.84 14.33
C CYS A 61 -15.24 13.34 14.67
N LEU A 62 -14.04 12.73 14.60
CA LEU A 62 -13.84 11.34 15.03
C LEU A 62 -14.18 11.16 16.51
N GLY A 63 -13.67 12.01 17.39
CA GLY A 63 -13.96 11.95 18.83
C GLY A 63 -15.44 12.09 19.11
N ILE A 64 -16.11 13.09 18.53
CA ILE A 64 -17.55 13.32 18.71
C ILE A 64 -18.36 12.13 18.16
N SER A 65 -18.04 11.64 16.95
CA SER A 65 -18.71 10.48 16.36
C SER A 65 -18.59 9.25 17.26
N LYS A 66 -17.41 8.98 17.85
CA LYS A 66 -17.21 7.83 18.74
C LYS A 66 -17.86 7.99 20.10
N LEU A 67 -17.89 9.19 20.66
CA LEU A 67 -18.69 9.49 21.85
C LEU A 67 -20.18 9.26 21.58
N ALA A 68 -20.70 9.79 20.47
CA ALA A 68 -22.07 9.53 20.05
C ALA A 68 -22.36 8.03 19.87
N THR A 69 -21.43 7.29 19.23
CA THR A 69 -21.53 5.83 19.05
C THR A 69 -21.75 5.10 20.37
N VAL A 70 -21.03 5.49 21.40
CA VAL A 70 -21.08 4.85 22.72
C VAL A 70 -22.27 5.32 23.55
N LEU A 71 -22.82 6.52 23.27
CA LEU A 71 -24.04 7.02 23.93
C LEU A 71 -25.34 6.37 23.43
N VAL A 72 -25.36 5.86 22.20
CA VAL A 72 -26.55 5.21 21.61
C VAL A 72 -27.10 4.07 22.49
N PRO A 73 -26.30 3.09 22.95
CA PRO A 73 -26.78 2.03 23.85
C PRO A 73 -27.25 2.55 25.22
N VAL A 74 -26.72 3.69 25.68
CA VAL A 74 -27.18 4.30 26.96
C VAL A 74 -28.62 4.77 26.84
N PHE A 75 -28.96 5.54 25.79
CA PHE A 75 -30.34 5.95 25.57
C PHE A 75 -31.26 4.76 25.29
N TYR A 76 -30.73 3.70 24.66
CA TYR A 76 -31.52 2.48 24.48
C TYR A 76 -31.81 1.78 25.80
N LYS A 77 -30.82 1.71 26.71
CA LYS A 77 -31.00 1.21 28.09
C LYS A 77 -32.11 2.00 28.80
N GLU A 78 -32.02 3.33 28.82
CA GLU A 78 -33.01 4.20 29.48
C GLU A 78 -34.43 3.98 28.94
N ALA A 79 -34.59 3.82 27.63
CA ALA A 79 -35.89 3.52 27.03
C ALA A 79 -36.44 2.15 27.46
N VAL A 80 -35.60 1.12 27.53
CA VAL A 80 -35.99 -0.23 27.97
C VAL A 80 -36.33 -0.22 29.45
N ASP A 81 -35.55 0.43 30.30
CA ASP A 81 -35.79 0.51 31.74
C ASP A 81 -37.10 1.23 32.03
N LEU A 82 -37.40 2.34 31.35
CA LEU A 82 -38.65 3.04 31.50
C LEU A 82 -39.88 2.18 31.17
N ILE A 83 -39.78 1.33 30.15
CA ILE A 83 -40.87 0.45 29.72
C ILE A 83 -41.03 -0.75 30.66
N SER A 84 -39.93 -1.27 31.21
CA SER A 84 -39.90 -2.50 32.01
C SER A 84 -40.22 -2.27 33.49
N THR A 85 -39.94 -1.06 34.02
CA THR A 85 -40.03 -0.78 35.47
C THR A 85 -41.32 -0.03 35.85
N ASP A 86 -41.85 0.84 35.00
CA ASP A 86 -43.00 1.66 35.31
C ASP A 86 -44.26 1.19 34.56
N VAL A 87 -45.23 0.66 35.31
CA VAL A 87 -46.57 0.29 34.77
C VAL A 87 -47.35 1.52 34.28
N ASN A 88 -47.03 2.70 34.82
CA ASN A 88 -47.67 4.00 34.48
C ASN A 88 -46.68 5.01 33.90
N PHE A 89 -45.77 4.56 33.02
CA PHE A 89 -44.78 5.45 32.43
C PHE A 89 -45.45 6.60 31.63
N LEU A 90 -44.91 7.82 31.77
CA LEU A 90 -45.34 8.96 31.00
C LEU A 90 -44.83 8.81 29.57
N LEU A 91 -45.75 8.59 28.61
CA LEU A 91 -45.44 8.48 27.17
C LEU A 91 -44.58 9.66 26.70
N THR A 92 -44.73 10.83 27.27
CA THR A 92 -43.92 12.02 27.03
C THR A 92 -42.45 11.80 27.33
N SER A 93 -42.10 11.15 28.44
CA SER A 93 -40.69 10.84 28.80
C SER A 93 -40.04 9.86 27.81
N LEU A 94 -40.77 8.83 27.41
CA LEU A 94 -40.34 7.89 26.40
C LEU A 94 -40.07 8.59 25.05
N ILE A 95 -40.97 9.47 24.60
CA ILE A 95 -40.82 10.23 23.36
C ILE A 95 -39.53 11.06 23.38
N TRP A 96 -39.23 11.75 24.50
CA TRP A 96 -37.98 12.54 24.61
C TRP A 96 -36.72 11.66 24.57
N ILE A 97 -36.72 10.49 25.21
CA ILE A 97 -35.60 9.54 25.16
C ILE A 97 -35.41 9.02 23.71
N LEU A 98 -36.49 8.69 23.01
CA LEU A 98 -36.43 8.24 21.61
C LEU A 98 -35.96 9.34 20.66
N ILE A 99 -36.38 10.60 20.90
CA ILE A 99 -35.86 11.76 20.14
C ILE A 99 -34.37 11.93 20.40
N ALA A 100 -33.92 11.85 21.66
CA ALA A 100 -32.49 11.92 22.01
C ALA A 100 -31.70 10.79 21.36
N TYR A 101 -32.19 9.54 21.43
CA TYR A 101 -31.60 8.38 20.73
C TYR A 101 -31.45 8.64 19.22
N GLY A 102 -32.53 9.09 18.55
CA GLY A 102 -32.52 9.39 17.12
C GLY A 102 -31.53 10.50 16.77
N THR A 103 -31.51 11.58 17.59
CA THR A 103 -30.58 12.70 17.38
C THR A 103 -29.12 12.26 17.52
N VAL A 104 -28.78 11.48 18.55
CA VAL A 104 -27.42 10.96 18.75
C VAL A 104 -27.03 10.01 17.62
N ARG A 105 -27.98 9.20 17.13
CA ARG A 105 -27.74 8.30 15.98
C ARG A 105 -27.45 9.08 14.70
N VAL A 106 -28.17 10.15 14.43
CA VAL A 106 -27.91 11.04 13.29
C VAL A 106 -26.59 11.78 13.48
N ALA A 107 -26.31 12.27 14.70
CA ALA A 107 -25.03 12.92 15.01
C ALA A 107 -23.84 11.97 14.81
N GLN A 108 -23.93 10.72 15.27
CA GLN A 108 -22.93 9.68 15.05
C GLN A 108 -22.55 9.56 13.56
N GLN A 109 -23.55 9.40 12.69
CA GLN A 109 -23.34 9.28 11.25
C GLN A 109 -22.86 10.59 10.64
N GLY A 110 -23.48 11.71 11.01
CA GLY A 110 -23.11 13.03 10.47
C GLY A 110 -21.66 13.41 10.76
N PHE A 111 -21.20 13.20 12.00
CA PHE A 111 -19.79 13.46 12.34
C PHE A 111 -18.83 12.44 11.71
N ALA A 112 -19.25 11.20 11.45
CA ALA A 112 -18.46 10.24 10.70
C ALA A 112 -18.23 10.71 9.24
N GLU A 113 -19.28 11.19 8.57
CA GLU A 113 -19.19 11.74 7.20
C GLU A 113 -18.39 13.06 7.16
N LEU A 114 -18.62 13.97 8.13
CA LEU A 114 -17.85 15.20 8.23
C LEU A 114 -16.35 14.93 8.42
N ARG A 115 -15.98 13.94 9.20
CA ARG A 115 -14.59 13.50 9.36
C ARG A 115 -13.99 13.11 8.01
N GLU A 116 -14.71 12.31 7.22
CA GLU A 116 -14.26 11.88 5.89
C GLU A 116 -14.10 13.06 4.94
N PHE A 117 -15.08 13.97 4.93
CA PHE A 117 -15.04 15.20 4.14
C PHE A 117 -13.79 16.06 4.44
N PHE A 118 -13.47 16.28 5.72
CA PHE A 118 -12.28 17.06 6.09
C PHE A 118 -10.98 16.34 5.72
N PHE A 119 -10.91 15.03 5.92
CA PHE A 119 -9.69 14.26 5.69
C PHE A 119 -9.44 13.94 4.22
N ALA A 120 -10.45 13.76 3.39
CA ALA A 120 -10.31 13.39 1.98
C ALA A 120 -9.34 14.33 1.25
N ARG A 121 -9.45 15.65 1.47
CA ARG A 121 -8.55 16.63 0.87
C ARG A 121 -7.11 16.50 1.35
N VAL A 122 -6.91 16.17 2.62
CA VAL A 122 -5.58 15.95 3.23
C VAL A 122 -4.93 14.71 2.62
N GLY A 123 -5.66 13.59 2.56
CA GLY A 123 -5.20 12.33 1.98
C GLY A 123 -4.81 12.48 0.52
N GLN A 124 -5.69 13.03 -0.32
CA GLN A 124 -5.42 13.22 -1.74
C GLN A 124 -4.26 14.20 -2.00
N ARG A 125 -4.11 15.23 -1.15
CA ARG A 125 -2.97 16.14 -1.24
C ARG A 125 -1.65 15.46 -0.88
N ALA A 126 -1.63 14.62 0.15
CA ALA A 126 -0.46 13.82 0.52
C ALA A 126 -0.06 12.87 -0.62
N ILE A 127 -1.01 12.13 -1.16
CA ILE A 127 -0.82 11.23 -2.31
C ILE A 127 -0.23 11.99 -3.50
N ARG A 128 -0.83 13.13 -3.88
CA ARG A 128 -0.34 13.96 -4.99
C ARG A 128 1.10 14.43 -4.77
N LYS A 129 1.45 14.86 -3.56
CA LYS A 129 2.82 15.35 -3.25
C LYS A 129 3.85 14.23 -3.36
N VAL A 130 3.53 13.03 -2.83
CA VAL A 130 4.42 11.87 -2.91
C VAL A 130 4.57 11.43 -4.36
N ALA A 131 3.48 11.29 -5.11
CA ALA A 131 3.49 10.92 -6.52
C ALA A 131 4.34 11.89 -7.35
N LEU A 132 4.15 13.20 -7.17
CA LEU A 132 4.91 14.22 -7.88
C LEU A 132 6.40 14.20 -7.51
N LYS A 133 6.74 13.99 -6.23
CA LYS A 133 8.13 13.86 -5.78
C LYS A 133 8.80 12.65 -6.44
N THR A 134 8.12 11.49 -6.43
CA THR A 134 8.63 10.27 -7.06
C THR A 134 8.79 10.45 -8.56
N PHE A 135 7.82 11.05 -9.23
CA PHE A 135 7.88 11.33 -10.67
C PHE A 135 9.05 12.23 -11.04
N ARG A 136 9.24 13.34 -10.31
CA ARG A 136 10.38 14.25 -10.53
C ARG A 136 11.71 13.56 -10.31
N HIS A 137 11.82 12.78 -9.24
CA HIS A 137 13.05 12.05 -8.95
C HIS A 137 13.39 11.05 -10.05
N LEU A 138 12.41 10.28 -10.53
CA LEU A 138 12.63 9.33 -11.64
C LEU A 138 13.10 10.03 -12.93
N HIS A 139 12.60 11.23 -13.23
CA HIS A 139 13.07 12.00 -14.39
C HIS A 139 14.47 12.58 -14.20
N ALA A 140 14.90 12.74 -12.95
CA ALA A 140 16.26 13.18 -12.64
C ALA A 140 17.28 12.02 -12.62
N LEU A 141 16.83 10.76 -12.59
CA LEU A 141 17.72 9.60 -12.63
C LEU A 141 18.38 9.45 -14.01
N SER A 142 19.57 8.82 -14.02
CA SER A 142 20.40 8.64 -15.21
C SER A 142 19.72 7.80 -16.29
N LEU A 143 20.13 8.00 -17.55
CA LEU A 143 19.71 7.18 -18.67
C LEU A 143 20.05 5.69 -18.46
N ARG A 144 21.16 5.38 -17.79
CA ARG A 144 21.55 4.00 -17.41
C ARG A 144 20.46 3.32 -16.60
N PHE A 145 19.96 3.97 -15.56
CA PHE A 145 18.87 3.45 -14.72
C PHE A 145 17.64 3.05 -15.55
N HIS A 146 17.26 3.88 -16.51
CA HIS A 146 16.09 3.63 -17.37
C HIS A 146 16.34 2.52 -18.41
N LEU A 147 17.56 2.36 -18.91
CA LEU A 147 17.91 1.30 -19.85
C LEU A 147 18.04 -0.07 -19.16
N ASP A 148 18.56 -0.10 -17.94
CA ASP A 148 18.77 -1.33 -17.17
C ASP A 148 17.48 -1.89 -16.57
N ARG A 149 16.46 -1.05 -16.36
CA ARG A 149 15.18 -1.43 -15.79
C ARG A 149 14.06 -1.36 -16.82
N GLN A 150 13.17 -2.36 -16.78
CA GLN A 150 11.97 -2.36 -17.60
C GLN A 150 11.01 -1.27 -17.13
N THR A 151 10.72 -0.29 -17.99
CA THR A 151 9.83 0.86 -17.71
C THR A 151 8.46 0.45 -17.16
N GLY A 152 7.89 -0.66 -17.65
CA GLY A 152 6.63 -1.20 -17.14
C GLY A 152 6.68 -1.66 -15.69
N GLY A 153 7.85 -2.08 -15.18
CA GLY A 153 8.05 -2.45 -13.78
C GLY A 153 8.04 -1.23 -12.86
N LEU A 154 8.66 -0.12 -13.30
CA LEU A 154 8.70 1.14 -12.55
C LEU A 154 7.30 1.76 -12.41
N SER A 155 6.56 1.84 -13.51
CA SER A 155 5.18 2.37 -13.50
C SER A 155 4.28 1.60 -12.52
N ARG A 156 4.36 0.26 -12.55
CA ARG A 156 3.59 -0.57 -11.62
C ARG A 156 4.03 -0.40 -10.16
N ALA A 157 5.31 -0.20 -9.90
CA ALA A 157 5.80 0.02 -8.53
C ALA A 157 5.25 1.34 -7.96
N ILE A 158 5.24 2.41 -8.77
CA ILE A 158 4.67 3.71 -8.37
C ILE A 158 3.17 3.59 -8.13
N GLU A 159 2.42 3.00 -9.08
CA GLU A 159 0.97 2.84 -8.97
C GLU A 159 0.59 2.05 -7.70
N ARG A 160 1.25 0.93 -7.43
CA ARG A 160 1.01 0.12 -6.22
C ARG A 160 1.40 0.87 -4.96
N GLY A 161 2.54 1.57 -4.96
CA GLY A 161 2.97 2.37 -3.82
C GLY A 161 1.98 3.49 -3.49
N ILE A 162 1.44 4.18 -4.48
CA ILE A 162 0.39 5.21 -4.33
C ILE A 162 -0.89 4.59 -3.75
N LYS A 163 -1.37 3.48 -4.31
CA LYS A 163 -2.55 2.76 -3.78
C LYS A 163 -2.30 2.25 -2.36
N GLY A 164 -1.08 1.82 -2.05
CA GLY A 164 -0.68 1.43 -0.70
C GLY A 164 -0.77 2.58 0.30
N ILE A 165 -0.31 3.78 -0.08
CA ILE A 165 -0.46 5.00 0.75
C ILE A 165 -1.94 5.30 0.99
N GLU A 166 -2.75 5.30 -0.06
CA GLU A 166 -4.19 5.58 0.02
C GLU A 166 -4.89 4.60 0.96
N PHE A 167 -4.64 3.32 0.79
CA PHE A 167 -5.20 2.28 1.66
C PHE A 167 -4.76 2.47 3.11
N LEU A 168 -3.46 2.65 3.36
CA LEU A 168 -2.93 2.80 4.71
C LEU A 168 -3.55 4.00 5.43
N LEU A 169 -3.61 5.17 4.77
CA LEU A 169 -4.17 6.39 5.34
C LEU A 169 -5.65 6.23 5.66
N ASN A 170 -6.43 5.69 4.72
CA ASN A 170 -7.86 5.49 4.90
C ASN A 170 -8.15 4.46 6.02
N PHE A 171 -7.49 3.30 5.99
CA PHE A 171 -7.74 2.26 6.99
C PHE A 171 -7.24 2.61 8.39
N MET A 172 -6.09 3.24 8.53
CA MET A 172 -5.61 3.69 9.84
C MET A 172 -6.56 4.68 10.48
N LEU A 173 -6.99 5.70 9.72
CA LEU A 173 -7.79 6.80 10.26
C LEU A 173 -9.28 6.47 10.40
N PHE A 174 -9.82 5.66 9.47
CA PHE A 174 -11.27 5.40 9.43
C PHE A 174 -11.69 4.08 10.05
N ASN A 175 -10.74 3.15 10.29
CA ASN A 175 -11.06 1.85 10.87
C ASN A 175 -10.24 1.54 12.13
N ILE A 176 -8.90 1.57 12.08
CA ILE A 176 -8.08 1.11 13.20
C ILE A 176 -8.20 2.03 14.41
N ILE A 177 -7.88 3.32 14.22
CA ILE A 177 -7.93 4.31 15.31
C ILE A 177 -9.34 4.41 15.92
N PRO A 178 -10.42 4.54 15.11
CA PRO A 178 -11.79 4.54 15.64
C PRO A 178 -12.16 3.28 16.41
N THR A 179 -11.74 2.10 15.95
CA THR A 179 -12.03 0.83 16.64
C THR A 179 -11.32 0.74 17.98
N ILE A 180 -10.03 1.14 18.04
CA ILE A 180 -9.29 1.17 19.32
C ILE A 180 -9.96 2.14 20.31
N MET A 181 -10.32 3.36 19.84
CA MET A 181 -11.04 4.33 20.68
C MET A 181 -12.36 3.75 21.19
N GLU A 182 -13.12 3.08 20.33
CA GLU A 182 -14.40 2.46 20.68
C GLU A 182 -14.24 1.38 21.74
N ILE A 183 -13.25 0.47 21.58
CA ILE A 183 -12.95 -0.56 22.59
C ILE A 183 -12.60 0.10 23.93
N CYS A 184 -11.74 1.10 23.94
CA CYS A 184 -11.34 1.81 25.16
C CYS A 184 -12.54 2.51 25.83
N LEU A 185 -13.38 3.19 25.06
CA LEU A 185 -14.56 3.87 25.57
C LEU A 185 -15.60 2.90 26.12
N VAL A 186 -15.88 1.80 25.41
CA VAL A 186 -16.83 0.78 25.86
C VAL A 186 -16.34 0.11 27.13
N CYS A 187 -15.07 -0.33 27.18
CA CYS A 187 -14.51 -0.91 28.40
C CYS A 187 -14.55 0.08 29.58
N GLY A 188 -14.25 1.36 29.34
CA GLY A 188 -14.31 2.41 30.35
C GLY A 188 -15.72 2.63 30.91
N ILE A 189 -16.73 2.70 30.01
CA ILE A 189 -18.12 2.88 30.44
C ILE A 189 -18.64 1.66 31.21
N LEU A 190 -18.35 0.45 30.72
CA LEU A 190 -18.80 -0.75 31.41
C LEU A 190 -18.16 -0.91 32.78
N TRP A 191 -16.92 -0.48 32.95
CA TRP A 191 -16.27 -0.45 34.26
C TRP A 191 -16.93 0.56 35.23
N VAL A 192 -17.27 1.74 34.73
CA VAL A 192 -17.83 2.82 35.58
C VAL A 192 -19.33 2.59 35.89
N VAL A 193 -20.11 2.09 34.93
CA VAL A 193 -21.58 1.97 35.02
C VAL A 193 -22.00 0.65 35.69
N PHE A 194 -21.27 -0.43 35.46
CA PHE A 194 -21.64 -1.76 35.99
C PHE A 194 -20.57 -2.28 36.96
N ASP A 195 -19.55 -2.96 36.46
CA ASP A 195 -18.47 -3.52 37.27
C ASP A 195 -17.23 -3.77 36.43
N PHE A 196 -16.07 -3.88 37.09
CA PHE A 196 -14.79 -4.24 36.48
C PHE A 196 -14.85 -5.56 35.69
N TRP A 197 -15.61 -6.54 36.13
CA TRP A 197 -15.74 -7.85 35.50
C TRP A 197 -16.26 -7.79 34.07
N TYR A 198 -17.17 -6.89 33.74
CA TYR A 198 -17.66 -6.68 32.36
C TYR A 198 -16.55 -6.18 31.44
N ALA A 199 -15.82 -5.18 31.89
CA ALA A 199 -14.69 -4.63 31.14
C ALA A 199 -13.62 -5.70 30.92
N LEU A 200 -13.32 -6.51 31.95
CA LEU A 200 -12.32 -7.58 31.87
C LEU A 200 -12.72 -8.68 30.88
N ILE A 201 -13.96 -9.18 30.93
CA ILE A 201 -14.45 -10.23 30.02
C ILE A 201 -14.41 -9.72 28.57
N ILE A 202 -14.87 -8.50 28.32
CA ILE A 202 -14.87 -7.93 26.98
C ILE A 202 -13.43 -7.72 26.46
N PHE A 203 -12.56 -7.13 27.27
CA PHE A 203 -11.16 -6.94 26.92
C PHE A 203 -10.45 -8.27 26.65
N ALA A 204 -10.68 -9.29 27.49
CA ALA A 204 -10.14 -10.64 27.30
C ALA A 204 -10.67 -11.28 26.00
N THR A 205 -11.97 -11.18 25.74
CA THR A 205 -12.61 -11.72 24.53
C THR A 205 -12.04 -11.07 23.28
N VAL A 206 -11.94 -9.74 23.25
CA VAL A 206 -11.36 -8.98 22.14
C VAL A 206 -9.88 -9.34 21.94
N SER A 207 -9.12 -9.43 23.01
CA SER A 207 -7.69 -9.81 22.96
C SER A 207 -7.49 -11.22 22.42
N ILE A 208 -8.27 -12.19 22.88
CA ILE A 208 -8.25 -13.58 22.38
C ILE A 208 -8.66 -13.61 20.90
N TYR A 209 -9.69 -12.85 20.52
CA TYR A 209 -10.14 -12.74 19.15
C TYR A 209 -9.04 -12.20 18.22
N ILE A 210 -8.36 -11.12 18.62
CA ILE A 210 -7.26 -10.51 17.86
C ILE A 210 -6.10 -11.48 17.72
N MET A 211 -5.69 -12.12 18.81
CA MET A 211 -4.58 -13.09 18.84
C MET A 211 -4.87 -14.32 17.97
N PHE A 212 -6.08 -14.88 18.08
CA PHE A 212 -6.56 -15.98 17.24
C PHE A 212 -6.55 -15.56 15.76
N THR A 213 -7.14 -14.41 15.44
CA THR A 213 -7.24 -13.92 14.06
C THR A 213 -5.86 -13.77 13.42
N PHE A 214 -4.88 -13.18 14.10
CA PHE A 214 -3.53 -13.03 13.57
C PHE A 214 -2.84 -14.39 13.38
N SER A 215 -2.84 -15.24 14.38
CA SER A 215 -2.18 -16.54 14.34
C SER A 215 -2.74 -17.44 13.22
N VAL A 216 -4.08 -17.52 13.12
CA VAL A 216 -4.72 -18.38 12.12
C VAL A 216 -4.65 -17.75 10.72
N THR A 217 -4.67 -16.42 10.61
CA THR A 217 -4.47 -15.75 9.31
C THR A 217 -3.07 -16.01 8.74
N GLU A 218 -2.02 -16.00 9.58
CA GLU A 218 -0.67 -16.35 9.12
C GLU A 218 -0.58 -17.81 8.63
N TRP A 219 -1.14 -18.74 9.40
CA TRP A 219 -1.22 -20.14 8.97
C TRP A 219 -1.96 -20.31 7.64
N ARG A 220 -3.09 -19.62 7.46
CA ARG A 220 -3.92 -19.64 6.26
C ARG A 220 -3.20 -19.06 5.02
N MET A 221 -2.27 -18.13 5.20
CA MET A 221 -1.54 -17.52 4.07
C MET A 221 -0.80 -18.54 3.20
N LYS A 222 -0.39 -19.70 3.75
CA LYS A 222 0.26 -20.78 2.98
C LYS A 222 -0.69 -21.33 1.89
N PHE A 223 -1.95 -21.55 2.24
CA PHE A 223 -2.95 -22.08 1.31
C PHE A 223 -3.34 -21.07 0.25
N ARG A 224 -3.48 -19.79 0.63
CA ARG A 224 -3.77 -18.72 -0.31
C ARG A 224 -2.64 -18.49 -1.30
N ARG A 225 -1.39 -18.55 -0.87
CA ARG A 225 -0.23 -18.49 -1.79
C ARG A 225 -0.24 -19.61 -2.80
N ARG A 226 -0.51 -20.85 -2.36
CA ARG A 226 -0.62 -21.99 -3.25
C ARG A 226 -1.73 -21.81 -4.27
N MET A 227 -2.89 -21.31 -3.85
CA MET A 227 -3.99 -20.97 -4.75
C MET A 227 -3.56 -19.94 -5.80
N ASN A 228 -2.95 -18.82 -5.39
CA ASN A 228 -2.48 -17.77 -6.31
C ASN A 228 -1.39 -18.28 -7.26
N GLU A 229 -0.52 -19.18 -6.82
CA GLU A 229 0.49 -19.82 -7.67
C GLU A 229 -0.15 -20.71 -8.75
N MET A 230 -1.15 -21.51 -8.37
CA MET A 230 -1.88 -22.36 -9.33
C MET A 230 -2.67 -21.52 -10.32
N ASP A 231 -3.33 -20.45 -9.87
CA ASP A 231 -4.01 -19.47 -10.72
C ASP A 231 -3.08 -18.85 -11.75
N SER A 232 -1.93 -18.34 -11.31
CA SER A 232 -0.90 -17.77 -12.19
C SER A 232 -0.41 -18.78 -13.22
N ARG A 233 -0.20 -20.06 -12.84
CA ARG A 233 0.22 -21.12 -13.74
C ARG A 233 -0.88 -21.45 -14.77
N ALA A 234 -2.16 -21.45 -14.37
CA ALA A 234 -3.28 -21.67 -15.29
C ALA A 234 -3.38 -20.53 -16.30
N ASN A 235 -3.33 -19.29 -15.81
CA ASN A 235 -3.39 -18.10 -16.66
C ASN A 235 -2.21 -18.03 -17.66
N THR A 236 -0.98 -18.33 -17.20
CA THR A 236 0.20 -18.38 -18.10
C THR A 236 -0.03 -19.38 -19.24
N ARG A 237 -0.60 -20.56 -18.96
CA ARG A 237 -0.88 -21.57 -20.00
C ARG A 237 -1.94 -21.12 -20.99
N ALA A 238 -3.01 -20.46 -20.49
CA ALA A 238 -4.04 -19.92 -21.38
C ALA A 238 -3.45 -18.87 -22.32
N ILE A 239 -2.64 -17.93 -21.77
CA ILE A 239 -2.00 -16.87 -22.54
C ILE A 239 -1.00 -17.47 -23.56
N ASP A 240 -0.16 -18.42 -23.14
CA ASP A 240 0.82 -19.07 -24.02
C ASP A 240 0.12 -19.78 -25.20
N SER A 241 -1.00 -20.48 -24.95
CA SER A 241 -1.78 -21.14 -26.00
C SER A 241 -2.40 -20.13 -26.97
N LEU A 242 -2.94 -19.02 -26.45
CA LEU A 242 -3.53 -17.97 -27.28
C LEU A 242 -2.50 -17.17 -28.09
N LEU A 243 -1.34 -16.89 -27.50
CA LEU A 243 -0.22 -16.23 -28.21
C LEU A 243 0.31 -17.11 -29.37
N ASN A 244 0.27 -18.41 -29.20
CA ASN A 244 0.69 -19.38 -30.21
C ASN A 244 -0.51 -19.96 -31.02
N TYR A 245 -1.60 -19.18 -31.15
CA TYR A 245 -2.84 -19.62 -31.78
C TYR A 245 -2.64 -20.26 -33.15
N GLU A 246 -1.87 -19.62 -34.02
CA GLU A 246 -1.58 -20.15 -35.37
C GLU A 246 -0.90 -21.52 -35.31
N THR A 247 0.09 -21.68 -34.43
CA THR A 247 0.81 -22.96 -34.25
C THR A 247 -0.17 -24.05 -33.76
N VAL A 248 -1.02 -23.73 -32.80
CA VAL A 248 -2.06 -24.67 -32.32
C VAL A 248 -2.97 -25.10 -33.45
N LYS A 249 -3.39 -24.17 -34.33
CA LYS A 249 -4.21 -24.43 -35.49
C LYS A 249 -3.50 -25.23 -36.58
N TYR A 250 -2.25 -24.91 -36.90
CA TYR A 250 -1.45 -25.61 -37.90
C TYR A 250 -1.29 -27.10 -37.56
N PHE A 251 -1.19 -27.43 -36.27
CA PHE A 251 -1.03 -28.82 -35.82
C PHE A 251 -2.34 -29.47 -35.35
N ASN A 252 -3.51 -28.80 -35.47
CA ASN A 252 -4.83 -29.27 -35.01
C ASN A 252 -4.81 -29.77 -33.55
N ASN A 253 -4.12 -29.00 -32.66
CA ASN A 253 -3.87 -29.39 -31.28
C ASN A 253 -4.77 -28.70 -30.25
N GLU A 254 -5.92 -28.13 -30.65
CA GLU A 254 -6.86 -27.44 -29.74
C GLU A 254 -7.31 -28.34 -28.59
N ARG A 255 -7.62 -29.62 -28.93
CA ARG A 255 -8.06 -30.59 -27.92
C ARG A 255 -6.94 -30.90 -26.91
N HIS A 256 -5.69 -30.95 -27.36
CA HIS A 256 -4.53 -31.15 -26.49
C HIS A 256 -4.34 -29.96 -25.55
N GLU A 257 -4.39 -28.72 -26.05
CA GLU A 257 -4.28 -27.51 -25.25
C GLU A 257 -5.44 -27.37 -24.27
N ALA A 258 -6.67 -27.70 -24.67
CA ALA A 258 -7.82 -27.71 -23.77
C ALA A 258 -7.63 -28.69 -22.60
N VAL A 259 -7.19 -29.92 -22.85
CA VAL A 259 -6.89 -30.92 -21.79
C VAL A 259 -5.73 -30.46 -20.89
N ARG A 260 -4.74 -29.80 -21.45
CA ARG A 260 -3.60 -29.25 -20.72
C ARG A 260 -4.01 -28.10 -19.81
N PHE A 261 -4.89 -27.23 -20.29
CA PHE A 261 -5.47 -26.14 -19.52
C PHE A 261 -6.41 -26.66 -18.43
N ASP A 262 -7.29 -27.61 -18.73
CA ASP A 262 -8.19 -28.26 -17.74
C ASP A 262 -7.40 -28.86 -16.57
N ARG A 263 -6.27 -29.54 -16.82
CA ARG A 263 -5.41 -30.06 -15.76
C ARG A 263 -4.81 -28.97 -14.88
N ALA A 264 -4.54 -27.79 -15.44
CA ALA A 264 -4.06 -26.65 -14.66
C ALA A 264 -5.18 -26.05 -13.83
N LEU A 265 -6.39 -25.94 -14.39
CA LEU A 265 -7.59 -25.46 -13.69
C LEU A 265 -7.99 -26.38 -12.53
N ARG A 266 -7.93 -27.72 -12.71
CA ARG A 266 -8.20 -28.66 -11.60
C ARG A 266 -7.26 -28.45 -10.41
N ARG A 267 -5.97 -28.22 -10.66
CA ARG A 267 -5.02 -27.91 -9.58
C ARG A 267 -5.32 -26.58 -8.88
N TYR A 268 -5.79 -25.60 -9.63
CA TYR A 268 -6.28 -24.33 -9.10
C TYR A 268 -7.56 -24.54 -8.28
N GLU A 269 -8.50 -25.33 -8.78
CA GLU A 269 -9.75 -25.69 -8.11
C GLU A 269 -9.48 -26.32 -6.75
N ASP A 270 -8.64 -27.37 -6.68
CA ASP A 270 -8.25 -28.03 -5.43
C ASP A 270 -7.65 -27.04 -4.42
N ALA A 271 -6.73 -26.19 -4.90
CA ALA A 271 -6.09 -25.20 -4.05
C ALA A 271 -7.08 -24.10 -3.60
N SER A 272 -8.01 -23.72 -4.46
CA SER A 272 -9.05 -22.73 -4.17
C SER A 272 -10.05 -23.24 -3.14
N VAL A 273 -10.52 -24.49 -3.31
CA VAL A 273 -11.41 -25.16 -2.33
C VAL A 273 -10.73 -25.21 -0.97
N LEU A 274 -9.48 -25.65 -0.90
CA LEU A 274 -8.74 -25.71 0.36
C LEU A 274 -8.55 -24.30 1.00
N SER A 275 -8.29 -23.28 0.19
CA SER A 275 -8.20 -21.90 0.66
C SER A 275 -9.52 -21.36 1.20
N LYS A 276 -10.67 -21.75 0.58
CA LYS A 276 -12.01 -21.36 1.06
C LYS A 276 -12.37 -22.12 2.34
N THR A 277 -12.10 -23.43 2.40
CA THR A 277 -12.37 -24.24 3.60
C THR A 277 -11.57 -23.72 4.82
N THR A 278 -10.30 -23.36 4.63
CA THR A 278 -9.51 -22.77 5.70
C THR A 278 -10.05 -21.40 6.14
N LEU A 279 -10.66 -20.60 5.24
CA LEU A 279 -11.35 -19.36 5.63
C LEU A 279 -12.59 -19.65 6.48
N SER A 280 -13.39 -20.64 6.10
CA SER A 280 -14.56 -21.04 6.86
C SER A 280 -14.17 -21.47 8.28
N LEU A 281 -13.06 -22.19 8.44
CA LEU A 281 -12.53 -22.58 9.77
C LEU A 281 -12.16 -21.35 10.63
N VAL A 282 -11.55 -20.32 10.03
CA VAL A 282 -11.27 -19.04 10.71
C VAL A 282 -12.58 -18.41 11.20
N ASN A 283 -13.57 -18.30 10.31
CA ASN A 283 -14.85 -17.67 10.64
C ASN A 283 -15.60 -18.44 11.75
N ILE A 284 -15.55 -19.79 11.73
CA ILE A 284 -16.12 -20.63 12.80
C ILE A 284 -15.41 -20.35 14.13
N GLY A 285 -14.07 -20.35 14.15
CA GLY A 285 -13.31 -20.06 15.35
C GLY A 285 -13.55 -18.65 15.91
N GLN A 286 -13.64 -17.66 15.04
CA GLN A 286 -14.00 -16.30 15.41
C GLN A 286 -15.42 -16.23 16.00
N GLY A 287 -16.40 -16.88 15.34
CA GLY A 287 -17.77 -16.98 15.83
C GLY A 287 -17.87 -17.67 17.19
N PHE A 288 -17.06 -18.71 17.43
CA PHE A 288 -17.01 -19.40 18.71
C PHE A 288 -16.48 -18.49 19.84
N ILE A 289 -15.41 -17.72 19.59
CA ILE A 289 -14.87 -16.79 20.59
C ILE A 289 -15.89 -15.70 20.92
N ILE A 290 -16.57 -15.15 19.89
CA ILE A 290 -17.64 -14.15 20.08
C ILE A 290 -18.78 -14.75 20.90
N ALA A 291 -19.29 -15.92 20.51
CA ALA A 291 -20.41 -16.55 21.19
C ALA A 291 -20.08 -16.86 22.66
N PHE A 292 -18.87 -17.35 22.93
CA PHE A 292 -18.41 -17.63 24.31
C PHE A 292 -18.34 -16.33 25.14
N GLY A 293 -17.72 -15.27 24.60
CA GLY A 293 -17.63 -13.97 25.27
C GLY A 293 -19.02 -13.37 25.55
N LEU A 294 -19.91 -13.42 24.55
CA LEU A 294 -21.30 -12.96 24.69
C LEU A 294 -22.04 -13.75 25.77
N THR A 295 -21.97 -15.09 25.74
CA THR A 295 -22.61 -15.95 26.73
C THR A 295 -22.08 -15.69 28.14
N ALA A 296 -20.77 -15.50 28.30
CA ALA A 296 -20.17 -15.24 29.62
C ALA A 296 -20.67 -13.88 30.18
N VAL A 297 -20.73 -12.85 29.37
CA VAL A 297 -21.24 -11.52 29.79
C VAL A 297 -22.74 -11.57 30.09
N MET A 298 -23.51 -12.26 29.24
CA MET A 298 -24.96 -12.43 29.46
C MET A 298 -25.27 -13.25 30.70
N ALA A 299 -24.46 -14.29 31.02
CA ALA A 299 -24.62 -15.06 32.24
C ALA A 299 -24.33 -14.21 33.49
N LEU A 300 -23.27 -13.40 33.46
CA LEU A 300 -22.97 -12.47 34.56
C LEU A 300 -24.09 -11.41 34.73
N ALA A 301 -24.59 -10.86 33.63
CA ALA A 301 -25.68 -9.89 33.66
C ALA A 301 -27.00 -10.51 34.15
N GLY A 302 -27.30 -11.77 33.77
CA GLY A 302 -28.46 -12.50 34.26
C GLY A 302 -28.40 -12.73 35.77
N TRP A 303 -27.23 -13.11 36.29
CA TRP A 303 -27.00 -13.28 37.73
C TRP A 303 -27.20 -11.95 38.50
N GLN A 304 -26.65 -10.87 38.03
CA GLN A 304 -26.83 -9.53 38.65
C GLN A 304 -28.29 -9.01 38.57
N ILE A 305 -29.05 -9.43 37.54
CA ILE A 305 -30.50 -9.12 37.49
C ILE A 305 -31.24 -9.89 38.60
N GLU A 306 -30.89 -11.16 38.83
CA GLU A 306 -31.49 -11.97 39.90
C GLU A 306 -31.18 -11.37 41.29
N GLU A 307 -29.99 -10.82 41.50
CA GLU A 307 -29.61 -10.14 42.74
C GLU A 307 -30.21 -8.72 42.87
N GLY A 308 -30.83 -8.18 41.80
CA GLY A 308 -31.41 -6.84 41.78
C GLY A 308 -30.39 -5.72 41.58
N GLU A 309 -29.11 -6.04 41.22
CA GLU A 309 -28.04 -5.08 40.98
C GLU A 309 -28.05 -4.50 39.56
N MET A 310 -28.71 -5.18 38.61
CA MET A 310 -28.78 -4.78 37.21
C MET A 310 -30.21 -4.73 36.70
N THR A 311 -30.53 -3.73 35.85
CA THR A 311 -31.81 -3.61 35.17
C THR A 311 -31.84 -4.41 33.86
N VAL A 312 -33.05 -4.67 33.33
CA VAL A 312 -33.21 -5.31 31.98
C VAL A 312 -32.61 -4.43 30.89
N GLY A 313 -32.70 -3.12 30.98
CA GLY A 313 -32.03 -2.21 30.05
C GLY A 313 -30.52 -2.27 30.14
N GLY A 314 -29.96 -2.50 31.33
CA GLY A 314 -28.53 -2.78 31.51
C GLY A 314 -28.05 -4.01 30.72
N PHE A 315 -28.79 -5.12 30.81
CA PHE A 315 -28.55 -6.35 30.04
C PHE A 315 -28.54 -6.07 28.51
N VAL A 316 -29.53 -5.34 28.02
CA VAL A 316 -29.62 -4.97 26.61
C VAL A 316 -28.48 -4.07 26.17
N MET A 317 -28.06 -3.12 27.01
CA MET A 317 -26.94 -2.21 26.76
C MET A 317 -25.62 -2.99 26.60
N VAL A 318 -25.32 -3.90 27.50
CA VAL A 318 -24.08 -4.72 27.45
C VAL A 318 -24.04 -5.60 26.21
N ASN A 319 -25.18 -6.24 25.88
CA ASN A 319 -25.31 -7.03 24.64
C ASN A 319 -25.08 -6.19 23.39
N THR A 320 -25.65 -4.98 23.36
CA THR A 320 -25.51 -4.04 22.22
C THR A 320 -24.05 -3.62 22.03
N TYR A 321 -23.32 -3.30 23.10
CA TYR A 321 -21.90 -2.97 23.02
C TYR A 321 -21.05 -4.11 22.47
N LEU A 322 -21.31 -5.35 22.90
CA LEU A 322 -20.59 -6.50 22.38
C LEU A 322 -20.77 -6.68 20.88
N LEU A 323 -22.03 -6.67 20.42
CA LEU A 323 -22.34 -6.80 19.00
C LEU A 323 -21.69 -5.67 18.18
N GLN A 324 -21.71 -4.44 18.69
CA GLN A 324 -21.12 -3.29 18.05
C GLN A 324 -19.60 -3.42 17.90
N LEU A 325 -18.87 -3.93 18.90
CA LEU A 325 -17.43 -4.11 18.86
C LEU A 325 -17.01 -5.22 17.90
N PHE A 326 -17.81 -6.24 17.65
CA PHE A 326 -17.44 -7.34 16.78
C PHE A 326 -17.54 -6.99 15.29
N ILE A 327 -18.38 -6.04 14.90
CA ILE A 327 -18.52 -5.65 13.48
C ILE A 327 -17.17 -5.22 12.85
N PRO A 328 -16.42 -4.26 13.41
CA PRO A 328 -15.13 -3.87 12.85
C PRO A 328 -14.06 -4.97 12.99
N LEU A 329 -14.14 -5.82 14.01
CA LEU A 329 -13.18 -6.90 14.22
C LEU A 329 -13.27 -8.00 13.16
N ASN A 330 -14.43 -8.23 12.56
CA ASN A 330 -14.60 -9.21 11.48
C ASN A 330 -13.72 -8.94 10.25
N PHE A 331 -13.34 -7.68 10.02
CA PHE A 331 -12.47 -7.28 8.91
C PHE A 331 -10.98 -7.32 9.26
N LEU A 332 -10.61 -7.58 10.53
CA LEU A 332 -9.23 -7.46 11.01
C LEU A 332 -8.24 -8.33 10.22
N GLY A 333 -8.61 -9.55 9.87
CA GLY A 333 -7.76 -10.45 9.08
C GLY A 333 -7.52 -9.96 7.64
N PHE A 334 -8.51 -9.30 7.02
CA PHE A 334 -8.34 -8.64 5.72
C PHE A 334 -7.43 -7.41 5.85
N VAL A 335 -7.72 -6.55 6.81
CA VAL A 335 -6.99 -5.31 7.08
C VAL A 335 -5.51 -5.57 7.34
N TYR A 336 -5.18 -6.55 8.16
CA TYR A 336 -3.79 -6.94 8.47
C TYR A 336 -2.99 -7.29 7.21
N ARG A 337 -3.58 -8.08 6.31
CA ARG A 337 -2.92 -8.45 5.06
C ARG A 337 -2.71 -7.28 4.12
N GLU A 338 -3.73 -6.44 3.99
CA GLU A 338 -3.70 -5.31 3.07
C GLU A 338 -2.71 -4.24 3.55
N ILE A 339 -2.62 -4.01 4.86
CA ILE A 339 -1.60 -3.14 5.45
C ILE A 339 -0.20 -3.68 5.12
N ARG A 340 0.04 -4.97 5.30
CA ARG A 340 1.34 -5.58 4.96
C ARG A 340 1.69 -5.44 3.49
N GLN A 341 0.72 -5.68 2.61
CA GLN A 341 0.91 -5.51 1.17
C GLN A 341 1.20 -4.04 0.83
N SER A 342 0.43 -3.13 1.39
CA SER A 342 0.59 -1.69 1.21
C SER A 342 1.96 -1.20 1.68
N LEU A 343 2.42 -1.63 2.86
CA LEU A 343 3.76 -1.29 3.36
C LEU A 343 4.87 -1.81 2.45
N THR A 344 4.74 -3.04 1.92
CA THR A 344 5.71 -3.60 0.98
C THR A 344 5.74 -2.83 -0.35
N ASP A 345 4.57 -2.45 -0.88
CA ASP A 345 4.45 -1.68 -2.12
C ASP A 345 4.96 -0.24 -1.95
N MET A 346 4.72 0.37 -0.79
CA MET A 346 5.29 1.68 -0.42
C MET A 346 6.81 1.61 -0.27
N GLU A 347 7.35 0.59 0.41
CA GLU A 347 8.80 0.37 0.53
C GLU A 347 9.46 0.26 -0.83
N ALA A 348 8.85 -0.50 -1.75
CA ALA A 348 9.35 -0.63 -3.12
C ALA A 348 9.36 0.72 -3.87
N MET A 349 8.35 1.56 -3.67
CA MET A 349 8.30 2.90 -4.25
C MET A 349 9.30 3.87 -3.60
N PHE A 350 9.44 3.84 -2.26
CA PHE A 350 10.40 4.71 -1.56
C PHE A 350 11.85 4.36 -1.87
N LYS A 351 12.17 3.08 -2.08
CA LYS A 351 13.51 2.66 -2.56
C LYS A 351 13.88 3.27 -3.91
N LEU A 352 12.91 3.64 -4.74
CA LEU A 352 13.19 4.39 -5.96
C LEU A 352 13.63 5.83 -5.67
N LEU A 353 13.19 6.41 -4.54
CA LEU A 353 13.62 7.75 -4.10
C LEU A 353 15.02 7.75 -3.48
N ASP A 354 15.50 6.60 -3.04
CA ASP A 354 16.82 6.43 -2.43
C ASP A 354 17.90 6.16 -3.49
N GLU A 355 17.53 5.96 -4.77
CA GLU A 355 18.49 5.80 -5.86
C GLU A 355 19.24 7.13 -6.10
N GLU A 356 20.56 7.06 -6.17
CA GLU A 356 21.41 8.23 -6.33
C GLU A 356 21.36 8.78 -7.75
N LEU A 357 21.44 10.11 -7.85
CA LEU A 357 21.56 10.80 -9.14
C LEU A 357 23.00 10.70 -9.63
N GLU A 358 23.21 10.08 -10.79
CA GLU A 358 24.54 9.83 -11.37
C GLU A 358 25.17 11.12 -11.92
N VAL A 359 24.36 12.02 -12.47
CA VAL A 359 24.78 13.31 -13.03
C VAL A 359 24.13 14.44 -12.28
N LEU A 360 24.92 15.15 -11.48
CA LEU A 360 24.47 16.30 -10.66
C LEU A 360 24.97 17.61 -11.27
N ASP A 361 24.15 18.64 -11.20
CA ASP A 361 24.62 19.98 -11.47
C ASP A 361 25.42 20.51 -10.28
N PRO A 362 26.56 21.19 -10.50
CA PRO A 362 27.28 21.89 -9.44
C PRO A 362 26.36 22.90 -8.73
N CYS A 363 26.60 23.13 -7.44
CA CYS A 363 25.81 24.09 -6.65
C CYS A 363 25.85 25.52 -7.25
N ASP A 364 26.98 25.87 -7.90
CA ASP A 364 27.21 27.15 -8.55
C ASP A 364 27.19 27.02 -10.09
N SER A 365 26.33 26.14 -10.63
CA SER A 365 26.23 25.96 -12.09
C SER A 365 25.74 27.23 -12.77
N ASN A 366 26.52 27.68 -13.77
CA ASN A 366 26.16 28.82 -14.60
C ASN A 366 25.16 28.40 -15.69
N PHE A 367 24.39 29.35 -16.23
CA PHE A 367 23.66 29.15 -17.45
C PHE A 367 24.61 29.12 -18.65
N LEU A 368 24.41 28.13 -19.56
CA LEU A 368 25.19 28.09 -20.80
C LEU A 368 24.92 29.36 -21.65
N SER A 369 25.95 30.12 -21.93
CA SER A 369 25.86 31.27 -22.82
C SER A 369 26.47 30.93 -24.20
N VAL A 370 25.61 30.69 -25.17
CA VAL A 370 26.03 30.39 -26.55
C VAL A 370 26.15 31.66 -27.37
N GLN A 371 27.37 31.95 -27.83
CA GLN A 371 27.67 33.11 -28.72
C GLN A 371 27.91 32.69 -30.16
N ASN A 372 28.79 31.70 -30.35
CA ASN A 372 29.19 31.21 -31.66
C ASN A 372 28.69 29.78 -31.93
N GLY A 373 28.48 28.99 -30.89
CA GLY A 373 28.08 27.59 -31.01
C GLY A 373 29.23 26.67 -31.42
N GLU A 374 30.48 27.02 -31.09
CA GLU A 374 31.65 26.19 -31.30
C GLU A 374 31.64 25.02 -30.31
N ILE A 375 31.86 23.76 -30.78
CA ILE A 375 31.91 22.59 -29.93
C ILE A 375 33.30 21.97 -30.01
N ILE A 376 33.91 21.68 -28.86
CA ILE A 376 35.22 21.06 -28.75
C ILE A 376 35.14 19.78 -27.89
N PHE A 377 35.56 18.67 -28.47
CA PHE A 377 35.87 17.43 -27.74
C PHE A 377 37.38 17.37 -27.58
N ASP A 378 37.86 17.22 -26.34
CA ASP A 378 39.28 17.30 -25.97
C ASP A 378 39.65 16.05 -25.16
N ASP A 379 40.36 15.11 -25.80
CA ASP A 379 40.78 13.77 -25.28
C ASP A 379 39.64 13.05 -24.51
N VAL A 380 38.45 13.02 -25.09
CA VAL A 380 37.27 12.46 -24.44
C VAL A 380 37.34 10.95 -24.36
N ARG A 381 37.32 10.42 -23.14
CA ARG A 381 37.23 8.99 -22.81
C ARG A 381 35.93 8.69 -22.11
N PHE A 382 35.34 7.56 -22.48
CA PHE A 382 34.07 7.13 -21.87
C PHE A 382 33.79 5.63 -22.05
N GLY A 383 33.24 5.02 -21.01
CA GLY A 383 32.70 3.66 -21.01
C GLY A 383 31.42 3.58 -20.20
N TYR A 384 30.42 2.82 -20.68
CA TYR A 384 29.20 2.54 -19.91
C TYR A 384 29.46 1.64 -18.71
N ASP A 385 30.55 0.86 -18.75
CA ASP A 385 31.01 -0.01 -17.68
C ASP A 385 32.53 0.19 -17.54
N SER A 386 33.05 0.08 -16.33
CA SER A 386 34.50 0.16 -16.05
C SER A 386 35.34 -0.86 -16.80
N LYS A 387 34.72 -1.95 -17.29
CA LYS A 387 35.40 -3.02 -18.03
C LYS A 387 35.57 -2.75 -19.51
N ARG A 388 34.83 -1.81 -20.11
CA ARG A 388 34.83 -1.56 -21.56
C ARG A 388 34.78 -0.09 -21.89
N GLU A 389 35.90 0.45 -22.31
CA GLU A 389 36.00 1.80 -22.86
C GLU A 389 35.44 1.83 -24.28
N ILE A 390 34.47 2.73 -24.55
CA ILE A 390 33.82 2.92 -25.86
C ILE A 390 34.49 4.04 -26.63
N LEU A 391 34.80 5.16 -25.97
CA LEU A 391 35.54 6.26 -26.55
C LEU A 391 36.92 6.32 -25.92
N ARG A 392 37.97 6.28 -26.74
CA ARG A 392 39.38 6.10 -26.33
C ARG A 392 40.20 7.34 -26.66
N GLY A 393 39.84 8.49 -26.12
CA GLY A 393 40.58 9.74 -26.35
C GLY A 393 40.24 10.38 -27.69
N ILE A 394 38.96 10.67 -27.92
CA ILE A 394 38.56 11.37 -29.15
C ILE A 394 38.70 12.87 -28.97
N SER A 395 39.29 13.50 -30.00
CA SER A 395 39.46 14.94 -30.08
C SER A 395 38.99 15.46 -31.43
N PHE A 396 38.06 16.38 -31.46
CA PHE A 396 37.66 17.08 -32.69
C PHE A 396 36.98 18.40 -32.32
N LYS A 397 36.90 19.27 -33.32
CA LYS A 397 36.29 20.61 -33.21
C LYS A 397 35.20 20.77 -34.27
N VAL A 398 34.08 21.31 -33.87
CA VAL A 398 33.00 21.75 -34.75
C VAL A 398 32.96 23.28 -34.70
N GLU A 399 33.31 23.94 -35.83
CA GLU A 399 33.29 25.39 -35.92
C GLU A 399 31.87 25.93 -35.98
N SER A 400 31.71 27.19 -35.59
CA SER A 400 30.45 27.94 -35.69
C SER A 400 29.76 27.80 -37.06
N GLY A 401 28.47 27.46 -37.03
CA GLY A 401 27.64 27.33 -38.25
C GLY A 401 27.95 26.12 -39.14
N LYS A 402 28.93 25.28 -38.80
CA LYS A 402 29.27 24.09 -39.56
C LYS A 402 28.43 22.88 -39.18
N LYS A 403 28.19 22.01 -40.16
CA LYS A 403 27.56 20.69 -39.97
C LYS A 403 28.62 19.63 -40.06
N VAL A 404 28.72 18.77 -39.04
CA VAL A 404 29.64 17.64 -38.97
C VAL A 404 28.87 16.33 -38.93
N ALA A 405 29.18 15.39 -39.80
CA ALA A 405 28.62 14.06 -39.80
C ALA A 405 29.58 13.05 -39.13
N ILE A 406 29.11 12.30 -38.17
CA ILE A 406 29.87 11.24 -37.50
C ILE A 406 29.49 9.92 -38.16
N VAL A 407 30.46 9.31 -38.88
CA VAL A 407 30.29 8.06 -39.63
C VAL A 407 31.15 6.95 -39.03
N GLY A 408 30.77 5.71 -39.23
CA GLY A 408 31.54 4.56 -38.72
C GLY A 408 30.65 3.32 -38.57
N ALA A 409 31.27 2.17 -38.27
CA ALA A 409 30.61 0.88 -38.08
C ALA A 409 29.57 0.90 -36.91
N SER A 410 28.64 -0.06 -36.91
CA SER A 410 27.72 -0.21 -35.77
C SER A 410 28.54 -0.54 -34.51
N GLY A 411 28.19 0.12 -33.40
CA GLY A 411 28.93 -0.04 -32.14
C GLY A 411 30.19 0.84 -31.98
N ALA A 412 30.55 1.69 -32.97
CA ALA A 412 31.72 2.58 -32.91
C ALA A 412 31.60 3.79 -31.98
N GLY A 413 30.52 3.90 -31.19
CA GLY A 413 30.34 5.01 -30.22
C GLY A 413 29.63 6.24 -30.75
N LYS A 414 29.07 6.25 -31.98
CA LYS A 414 28.38 7.42 -32.58
C LYS A 414 27.26 7.94 -31.70
N SER A 415 26.34 7.10 -31.25
CA SER A 415 25.24 7.46 -30.34
C SER A 415 25.75 7.87 -28.93
N THR A 416 26.93 7.39 -28.54
CA THR A 416 27.56 7.74 -27.26
C THR A 416 28.03 9.21 -27.30
N ILE A 417 28.57 9.70 -28.40
CA ILE A 417 28.98 11.10 -28.57
C ILE A 417 27.77 12.01 -28.38
N ALA A 418 26.64 11.70 -29.02
CA ALA A 418 25.41 12.49 -28.83
C ALA A 418 24.91 12.48 -27.36
N ARG A 419 24.93 11.30 -26.70
CA ARG A 419 24.53 11.18 -25.30
C ARG A 419 25.43 11.98 -24.35
N LEU A 420 26.72 12.03 -24.61
CA LEU A 420 27.68 12.81 -23.84
C LEU A 420 27.49 14.31 -24.08
N LEU A 421 27.20 14.74 -25.31
CA LEU A 421 26.93 16.14 -25.65
C LEU A 421 25.69 16.67 -24.92
N PHE A 422 24.62 15.86 -24.80
CA PHE A 422 23.43 16.16 -23.99
C PHE A 422 23.65 15.93 -22.48
N ARG A 423 24.88 15.54 -22.07
CA ARG A 423 25.23 15.26 -20.69
C ARG A 423 24.27 14.27 -20.01
N PHE A 424 23.88 13.18 -20.73
CA PHE A 424 23.22 12.03 -20.10
C PHE A 424 24.19 11.19 -19.25
N TYR A 425 25.47 11.38 -19.46
CA TYR A 425 26.59 10.82 -18.71
C TYR A 425 27.71 11.86 -18.66
N ASP A 426 28.48 11.87 -17.59
CA ASP A 426 29.73 12.64 -17.57
C ASP A 426 30.87 11.81 -18.20
N VAL A 427 31.83 12.48 -18.82
CA VAL A 427 33.02 11.84 -19.41
C VAL A 427 33.92 11.26 -18.30
N THR A 428 34.55 10.10 -18.59
CA THR A 428 35.51 9.49 -17.64
C THR A 428 36.82 10.27 -17.60
N ALA A 429 37.26 10.81 -18.73
CA ALA A 429 38.43 11.68 -18.83
C ALA A 429 38.24 12.63 -20.03
N GLY A 430 39.00 13.72 -20.07
CA GLY A 430 38.88 14.76 -21.07
C GLY A 430 37.76 15.76 -20.76
N SER A 431 37.38 16.58 -21.75
CA SER A 431 36.32 17.58 -21.61
C SER A 431 35.55 17.80 -22.90
N ILE A 432 34.27 18.18 -22.73
CA ILE A 432 33.42 18.64 -23.85
C ILE A 432 33.07 20.10 -23.55
N LYS A 433 33.36 20.98 -24.48
CA LYS A 433 33.17 22.44 -24.30
C LYS A 433 32.27 23.01 -25.40
N ILE A 434 31.37 23.89 -25.02
CA ILE A 434 30.57 24.72 -25.94
C ILE A 434 30.98 26.18 -25.70
N ASP A 435 31.46 26.87 -26.73
CA ASP A 435 32.03 28.24 -26.63
C ASP A 435 32.99 28.38 -25.43
N LYS A 436 33.94 27.44 -25.29
CA LYS A 436 34.94 27.33 -24.23
C LYS A 436 34.39 27.02 -22.83
N GLN A 437 33.08 26.88 -22.66
CA GLN A 437 32.43 26.49 -21.39
C GLN A 437 32.33 24.95 -21.31
N ASP A 438 32.89 24.36 -20.29
CA ASP A 438 32.74 22.89 -20.02
C ASP A 438 31.29 22.57 -19.65
N ILE A 439 30.68 21.61 -20.34
CA ILE A 439 29.30 21.20 -20.13
C ILE A 439 29.04 20.66 -18.72
N ARG A 440 30.07 20.28 -17.97
CA ARG A 440 29.95 19.84 -16.56
C ARG A 440 29.78 21.01 -15.60
N GLN A 441 30.13 22.23 -15.97
CA GLN A 441 30.05 23.44 -15.16
C GLN A 441 28.79 24.26 -15.41
N VAL A 442 28.00 23.89 -16.38
CA VAL A 442 26.71 24.54 -16.70
C VAL A 442 25.54 23.69 -16.25
N SER A 443 24.39 24.32 -16.01
CA SER A 443 23.19 23.58 -15.64
C SER A 443 22.67 22.74 -16.82
N GLN A 444 22.19 21.53 -16.53
CA GLN A 444 21.62 20.63 -17.53
C GLN A 444 20.42 21.26 -18.26
N ASP A 445 19.61 22.04 -17.54
CA ASP A 445 18.46 22.75 -18.11
C ASP A 445 18.87 23.78 -19.17
N SER A 446 20.01 24.48 -18.96
CA SER A 446 20.50 25.43 -19.94
C SER A 446 21.24 24.79 -21.13
N LEU A 447 21.80 23.58 -20.89
CA LEU A 447 22.51 22.80 -21.93
C LEU A 447 21.53 22.15 -22.91
N ARG A 448 20.39 21.67 -22.43
CA ARG A 448 19.36 20.92 -23.19
C ARG A 448 18.28 21.81 -23.76
#